data_b721dd6ed50feb2afa1a50da6e40bf03
#
_entry.id   b721dd6ed50feb2afa1a50da6e40bf03
#
_cell.length_a   1.000
_cell.length_b   1.000
_cell.length_c   1.000
_cell.angle_alpha   90.00
_cell.angle_beta   90.00
_cell.angle_gamma   90.00
#
_symmetry.space_group_name_H-M   'P 1'
#
loop_
_entity.id
_entity.type
_entity.pdbx_description
1 polymer ?
#
loop_
_entity_poly.entity_id
_entity_poly.type
_entity_poly.pdbx_seq_one_letter_code
_entity_poly.pdbx_strand_id
1 'polypeptide(L)'
;MHLQDYAPRPAHIKWLLDSDPAIRWQVMRDLTGEAPDAIAAERSRVATEGWGAQLLALQSPAGNWSGPKEDRGLLITLYTLVVLKDLGLDPASKRARKMIDRLVKRLAFKPLNNRPFLHGETEPCINGRILGIGSYFKEPNDALANELLGEQLEDGGWNCEAWPFVSPKRPQSRRSFHTTICVLEGLLEYERAGRKSAAVTKARKRAENYLLERRMFHSLRTGKVIDKRWLRFSFPTFWHYDVLRGLDYLRNAGIKPDSRVREAIKIVMARRHQNGRWPLNLLHPEHIPLEMESGVGSASRWNTLRALRVLRWYDNSTW
;
A
#
# COMPACT_ATOMS: atom_id res chain seq x y z
N MET A 1 0.21 12.16 -26.52
CA MET A 1 0.73 11.02 -25.74
C MET A 1 -0.26 9.88 -25.98
N HIS A 2 0.10 8.92 -26.81
CA HIS A 2 -0.81 7.82 -27.18
C HIS A 2 -0.72 6.71 -26.13
N LEU A 3 -1.64 6.68 -25.17
CA LEU A 3 -1.66 5.68 -24.09
C LEU A 3 -2.12 4.31 -24.57
N GLN A 4 -2.78 4.24 -25.72
CA GLN A 4 -3.15 2.97 -26.37
C GLN A 4 -1.96 2.05 -26.64
N ASP A 5 -0.74 2.61 -26.85
CA ASP A 5 0.49 1.83 -27.00
C ASP A 5 0.88 1.07 -25.71
N TYR A 6 0.28 1.42 -24.58
CA TYR A 6 0.51 0.82 -23.27
C TYR A 6 -0.57 -0.18 -22.86
N ALA A 7 -1.61 -0.35 -23.67
CA ALA A 7 -2.62 -1.38 -23.45
C ALA A 7 -1.96 -2.77 -23.33
N PRO A 8 -2.41 -3.63 -22.41
CA PRO A 8 -1.84 -4.95 -22.24
C PRO A 8 -2.14 -5.82 -23.48
N ARG A 9 -1.09 -6.37 -24.08
CA ARG A 9 -1.26 -7.39 -25.12
C ARG A 9 -1.75 -8.70 -24.50
N PRO A 10 -2.41 -9.61 -25.26
CA PRO A 10 -2.86 -10.90 -24.74
C PRO A 10 -1.76 -11.69 -24.01
N ALA A 11 -0.51 -11.63 -24.51
CA ALA A 11 0.65 -12.28 -23.85
C ALA A 11 0.98 -11.69 -22.48
N HIS A 12 0.72 -10.39 -22.23
CA HIS A 12 0.92 -9.79 -20.90
C HIS A 12 -0.16 -10.25 -19.92
N ILE A 13 -1.41 -10.29 -20.35
CA ILE A 13 -2.53 -10.80 -19.54
C ILE A 13 -2.29 -12.27 -19.20
N LYS A 14 -1.95 -13.11 -20.19
CA LYS A 14 -1.62 -14.52 -19.96
C LYS A 14 -0.50 -14.68 -18.94
N TRP A 15 0.59 -13.92 -19.05
CA TRP A 15 1.72 -13.96 -18.12
C TRP A 15 1.33 -13.52 -16.70
N LEU A 16 0.45 -12.53 -16.55
CA LEU A 16 -0.07 -12.12 -15.24
C LEU A 16 -1.01 -13.16 -14.65
N LEU A 17 -1.85 -13.81 -15.48
CA LEU A 17 -2.75 -14.89 -15.05
C LEU A 17 -2.01 -16.19 -14.77
N ASP A 18 -0.84 -16.43 -15.36
CA ASP A 18 0.07 -17.53 -15.03
C ASP A 18 0.89 -17.18 -13.77
N SER A 19 0.21 -16.97 -12.65
CA SER A 19 0.79 -16.49 -11.41
C SER A 19 -0.02 -16.91 -10.18
N ASP A 20 0.30 -16.27 -9.06
CA ASP A 20 -0.36 -16.44 -7.76
C ASP A 20 -1.84 -15.96 -7.80
N PRO A 21 -2.74 -16.59 -7.03
CA PRO A 21 -4.13 -16.14 -6.91
C PRO A 21 -4.27 -14.66 -6.61
N ALA A 22 -3.33 -14.08 -5.82
CA ALA A 22 -3.33 -12.67 -5.46
C ALA A 22 -3.16 -11.73 -6.67
N ILE A 23 -2.44 -12.16 -7.70
CA ILE A 23 -2.31 -11.43 -8.96
C ILE A 23 -3.54 -11.71 -9.85
N ARG A 24 -3.92 -12.99 -10.01
CA ARG A 24 -4.98 -13.40 -10.93
C ARG A 24 -6.29 -12.69 -10.67
N TRP A 25 -6.79 -12.71 -9.42
CA TRP A 25 -8.07 -12.07 -9.12
C TRP A 25 -8.08 -10.56 -9.38
N GLN A 26 -6.92 -9.89 -9.15
CA GLN A 26 -6.79 -8.45 -9.41
C GLN A 26 -6.72 -8.16 -10.92
N VAL A 27 -6.07 -9.01 -11.71
CA VAL A 27 -6.09 -8.93 -13.18
C VAL A 27 -7.52 -9.10 -13.70
N MET A 28 -8.24 -10.13 -13.20
CA MET A 28 -9.64 -10.41 -13.57
C MET A 28 -10.54 -9.21 -13.27
N ARG A 29 -10.37 -8.56 -12.13
CA ARG A 29 -11.14 -7.39 -11.74
C ARG A 29 -10.74 -6.12 -12.51
N ASP A 30 -9.43 -5.82 -12.58
CA ASP A 30 -8.94 -4.50 -12.97
C ASP A 30 -8.59 -4.41 -14.47
N LEU A 31 -8.30 -5.51 -15.14
CA LEU A 31 -7.82 -5.50 -16.52
C LEU A 31 -8.75 -6.24 -17.50
N THR A 32 -9.30 -7.40 -17.14
CA THR A 32 -10.16 -8.17 -18.05
C THR A 32 -11.65 -7.99 -17.81
N GLY A 33 -12.05 -7.53 -16.61
CA GLY A 33 -13.46 -7.26 -16.31
C GLY A 33 -14.32 -8.53 -16.27
N GLU A 34 -13.79 -9.60 -15.65
CA GLU A 34 -14.49 -10.87 -15.49
C GLU A 34 -15.75 -10.74 -14.62
N ALA A 35 -16.63 -11.75 -14.68
CA ALA A 35 -17.82 -11.78 -13.86
C ALA A 35 -17.52 -11.73 -12.36
N PRO A 36 -18.33 -11.00 -11.55
CA PRO A 36 -18.07 -10.83 -10.11
C PRO A 36 -17.88 -12.17 -9.36
N ASP A 37 -18.64 -13.19 -9.70
CA ASP A 37 -18.54 -14.51 -9.05
C ASP A 37 -17.22 -15.21 -9.37
N ALA A 38 -16.72 -15.10 -10.60
CA ALA A 38 -15.41 -15.62 -10.99
C ALA A 38 -14.28 -14.89 -10.24
N ILE A 39 -14.37 -13.56 -10.14
CA ILE A 39 -13.43 -12.74 -9.37
C ILE A 39 -13.44 -13.13 -7.88
N ALA A 40 -14.62 -13.30 -7.29
CA ALA A 40 -14.78 -13.70 -5.89
C ALA A 40 -14.24 -15.11 -5.64
N ALA A 41 -14.51 -16.07 -6.53
CA ALA A 41 -13.98 -17.41 -6.45
C ALA A 41 -12.45 -17.43 -6.51
N GLU A 42 -11.84 -16.72 -7.47
CA GLU A 42 -10.39 -16.64 -7.56
C GLU A 42 -9.75 -15.93 -6.34
N ARG A 43 -10.38 -14.85 -5.86
CA ARG A 43 -9.94 -14.16 -4.65
C ARG A 43 -9.97 -15.06 -3.41
N SER A 44 -10.97 -15.93 -3.29
CA SER A 44 -11.08 -16.85 -2.14
C SER A 44 -9.90 -17.81 -2.02
N ARG A 45 -9.23 -18.13 -3.14
CA ARG A 45 -8.04 -18.98 -3.19
C ARG A 45 -6.83 -18.35 -2.51
N VAL A 46 -6.77 -17.03 -2.37
CA VAL A 46 -5.68 -16.34 -1.64
C VAL A 46 -5.52 -16.86 -0.21
N ALA A 47 -6.61 -17.27 0.44
CA ALA A 47 -6.54 -17.83 1.79
C ALA A 47 -6.00 -19.26 1.83
N THR A 48 -6.03 -20.01 0.73
CA THR A 48 -5.76 -21.46 0.69
C THR A 48 -4.60 -21.85 -0.21
N GLU A 49 -4.17 -20.96 -1.10
CA GLU A 49 -3.14 -21.22 -2.10
C GLU A 49 -2.13 -20.07 -2.18
N GLY A 50 -0.95 -20.33 -2.71
CA GLY A 50 0.07 -19.34 -3.02
C GLY A 50 0.59 -18.56 -1.82
N TRP A 51 0.95 -17.30 -2.06
CA TRP A 51 1.60 -16.43 -1.07
C TRP A 51 0.73 -16.17 0.17
N GLY A 52 -0.57 -15.96 -0.01
CA GLY A 52 -1.48 -15.71 1.11
C GLY A 52 -1.58 -16.89 2.07
N ALA A 53 -1.71 -18.10 1.54
CA ALA A 53 -1.74 -19.34 2.34
C ALA A 53 -0.42 -19.58 3.06
N GLN A 54 0.72 -19.34 2.39
CA GLN A 54 2.06 -19.47 2.97
C GLN A 54 2.26 -18.50 4.13
N LEU A 55 1.94 -17.21 3.94
CA LEU A 55 2.01 -16.22 5.02
C LEU A 55 1.11 -16.57 6.20
N LEU A 56 -0.12 -17.03 5.95
CA LEU A 56 -1.02 -17.46 7.02
C LEU A 56 -0.48 -18.66 7.81
N ALA A 57 0.19 -19.59 7.14
CA ALA A 57 0.81 -20.76 7.79
C ALA A 57 2.00 -20.39 8.69
N LEU A 58 2.70 -19.30 8.37
CA LEU A 58 3.86 -18.80 9.12
C LEU A 58 3.49 -17.98 10.36
N GLN A 59 2.19 -17.67 10.59
CA GLN A 59 1.78 -16.98 11.80
C GLN A 59 2.05 -17.83 13.04
N SER A 60 2.83 -17.30 13.98
CA SER A 60 3.15 -17.98 15.23
C SER A 60 1.92 -18.18 16.14
N PRO A 61 1.96 -19.09 17.11
CA PRO A 61 0.92 -19.19 18.14
C PRO A 61 0.73 -17.90 18.95
N ALA A 62 1.78 -17.06 19.06
CA ALA A 62 1.69 -15.75 19.70
C ALA A 62 0.99 -14.69 18.86
N GLY A 63 0.73 -14.96 17.57
CA GLY A 63 0.01 -14.07 16.67
C GLY A 63 0.89 -13.19 15.78
N ASN A 64 2.21 -13.22 15.94
CA ASN A 64 3.18 -12.50 15.12
C ASN A 64 3.78 -13.39 14.02
N TRP A 65 4.64 -12.79 13.16
CA TRP A 65 5.37 -13.46 12.07
C TRP A 65 6.89 -13.52 12.28
N SER A 66 7.37 -13.12 13.44
CA SER A 66 8.78 -13.14 13.78
C SER A 66 9.00 -13.76 15.14
N GLY A 67 10.22 -14.26 15.37
CA GLY A 67 10.64 -14.67 16.68
C GLY A 67 10.74 -13.48 17.65
N PRO A 68 10.72 -13.74 18.99
CA PRO A 68 10.73 -12.67 20.01
C PRO A 68 11.92 -11.71 19.94
N LYS A 69 13.02 -12.13 19.28
CA LYS A 69 14.27 -11.34 19.14
C LYS A 69 14.36 -10.55 17.83
N GLU A 70 13.52 -10.87 16.84
CA GLU A 70 13.65 -10.36 15.47
C GLU A 70 12.63 -9.27 15.12
N ASP A 71 11.52 -9.21 15.87
CA ASP A 71 10.45 -8.26 15.60
C ASP A 71 10.67 -6.93 16.33
N ARG A 72 11.47 -6.09 15.77
CA ARG A 72 11.70 -4.73 16.27
C ARG A 72 10.37 -3.95 16.28
N GLY A 73 9.66 -3.98 17.42
CA GLY A 73 8.39 -3.26 17.58
C GLY A 73 7.24 -3.80 16.74
N LEU A 74 7.22 -5.09 16.45
CA LEU A 74 6.19 -5.75 15.64
C LEU A 74 6.15 -5.31 14.16
N LEU A 75 7.28 -4.79 13.62
CA LEU A 75 7.33 -4.29 12.25
C LEU A 75 7.16 -5.38 11.19
N ILE A 76 7.78 -6.56 11.38
CA ILE A 76 7.62 -7.70 10.46
C ILE A 76 6.16 -8.14 10.43
N THR A 77 5.51 -8.19 11.60
CA THR A 77 4.08 -8.47 11.73
C THR A 77 3.23 -7.43 11.00
N LEU A 78 3.51 -6.15 11.21
CA LEU A 78 2.82 -5.05 10.53
C LEU A 78 2.94 -5.17 9.01
N TYR A 79 4.15 -5.38 8.50
CA TYR A 79 4.39 -5.47 7.06
C TYR A 79 3.76 -6.72 6.44
N THR A 80 3.76 -7.84 7.16
CA THR A 80 3.07 -9.06 6.70
C THR A 80 1.57 -8.85 6.60
N LEU A 81 0.95 -8.16 7.57
CA LEU A 81 -0.48 -7.83 7.53
C LEU A 81 -0.82 -6.86 6.39
N VAL A 82 0.03 -5.85 6.14
CA VAL A 82 -0.12 -4.96 4.98
C VAL A 82 -0.07 -5.77 3.68
N VAL A 83 0.89 -6.66 3.55
CA VAL A 83 0.99 -7.51 2.36
C VAL A 83 -0.21 -8.43 2.22
N LEU A 84 -0.68 -9.10 3.28
CA LEU A 84 -1.89 -9.92 3.23
C LEU A 84 -3.13 -9.13 2.77
N LYS A 85 -3.26 -7.86 3.19
CA LYS A 85 -4.28 -6.94 2.70
C LYS A 85 -4.10 -6.66 1.20
N ASP A 86 -2.87 -6.36 0.77
CA ASP A 86 -2.56 -6.04 -0.63
C ASP A 86 -2.70 -7.27 -1.56
N LEU A 87 -2.45 -8.48 -1.07
CA LEU A 87 -2.79 -9.74 -1.73
C LEU A 87 -4.30 -9.92 -1.92
N GLY A 88 -5.11 -9.20 -1.13
CA GLY A 88 -6.56 -9.27 -1.19
C GLY A 88 -7.16 -10.41 -0.37
N LEU A 89 -6.46 -10.88 0.67
CA LEU A 89 -7.00 -11.88 1.59
C LEU A 89 -8.41 -11.47 2.04
N ASP A 90 -9.40 -12.33 1.74
CA ASP A 90 -10.78 -12.01 2.11
C ASP A 90 -10.95 -11.96 3.64
N PRO A 91 -11.31 -10.79 4.21
CA PRO A 91 -11.48 -10.62 5.65
C PRO A 91 -12.60 -11.49 6.24
N ALA A 92 -13.55 -11.95 5.42
CA ALA A 92 -14.63 -12.84 5.84
C ALA A 92 -14.20 -14.33 5.90
N SER A 93 -13.08 -14.69 5.28
CA SER A 93 -12.62 -16.07 5.28
C SER A 93 -12.29 -16.56 6.69
N LYS A 94 -12.59 -17.84 6.98
CA LYS A 94 -12.29 -18.46 8.28
C LYS A 94 -10.80 -18.33 8.67
N ARG A 95 -9.90 -18.41 7.69
CA ARG A 95 -8.46 -18.28 7.93
C ARG A 95 -8.06 -16.85 8.32
N ALA A 96 -8.60 -15.84 7.65
CA ALA A 96 -8.38 -14.43 8.00
C ALA A 96 -8.94 -14.11 9.39
N ARG A 97 -10.16 -14.57 9.70
CA ARG A 97 -10.74 -14.37 11.04
C ARG A 97 -9.88 -15.02 12.13
N LYS A 98 -9.45 -16.26 11.95
CA LYS A 98 -8.55 -16.94 12.91
C LYS A 98 -7.24 -16.19 13.11
N MET A 99 -6.68 -15.64 12.02
CA MET A 99 -5.45 -14.82 12.06
C MET A 99 -5.66 -13.55 12.90
N ILE A 100 -6.72 -12.79 12.63
CA ILE A 100 -7.04 -11.54 13.33
C ILE A 100 -7.40 -11.80 14.80
N ASP A 101 -8.23 -12.79 15.09
CA ASP A 101 -8.60 -13.15 16.47
C ASP A 101 -7.37 -13.44 17.34
N ARG A 102 -6.38 -14.12 16.75
CA ARG A 102 -5.13 -14.43 17.43
C ARG A 102 -4.31 -13.16 17.69
N LEU A 103 -4.26 -12.26 16.71
CA LEU A 103 -3.58 -10.98 16.81
C LEU A 103 -4.21 -10.08 17.88
N VAL A 104 -5.52 -9.87 17.83
CA VAL A 104 -6.26 -9.02 18.79
C VAL A 104 -6.08 -9.52 20.23
N LYS A 105 -6.11 -10.83 20.43
CA LYS A 105 -6.02 -11.42 21.77
C LYS A 105 -4.61 -11.43 22.36
N ARG A 106 -3.56 -11.35 21.56
CA ARG A 106 -2.21 -11.71 22.01
C ARG A 106 -1.14 -10.66 21.73
N LEU A 107 -1.35 -9.76 20.78
CA LEU A 107 -0.32 -8.80 20.41
C LEU A 107 -0.54 -7.44 21.05
N ALA A 108 0.52 -6.93 21.66
CA ALA A 108 0.56 -5.61 22.27
C ALA A 108 1.96 -5.01 22.19
N PHE A 109 2.03 -3.70 22.16
CA PHE A 109 3.26 -2.93 22.25
C PHE A 109 3.72 -2.88 23.72
N LYS A 110 4.58 -3.79 24.12
CA LYS A 110 5.10 -3.91 25.49
C LYS A 110 5.71 -2.60 26.02
N PRO A 111 6.54 -1.86 25.25
CA PRO A 111 7.10 -0.58 25.71
C PRO A 111 6.04 0.51 25.94
N LEU A 112 4.82 0.35 25.42
CA LEU A 112 3.69 1.27 25.56
C LEU A 112 2.64 0.72 26.53
N ASN A 113 3.05 0.23 27.70
CA ASN A 113 2.20 -0.33 28.76
C ASN A 113 1.25 -1.44 28.24
N ASN A 114 1.77 -2.31 27.38
CA ASN A 114 0.98 -3.35 26.69
C ASN A 114 -0.22 -2.81 25.90
N ARG A 115 -0.09 -1.63 25.26
CA ARG A 115 -1.11 -1.08 24.37
C ARG A 115 -1.43 -2.12 23.29
N PRO A 116 -2.71 -2.53 23.09
CA PRO A 116 -3.08 -3.53 22.09
C PRO A 116 -2.59 -3.13 20.69
N PHE A 117 -2.14 -4.09 19.87
CA PHE A 117 -1.54 -3.82 18.55
C PHE A 117 -2.43 -2.95 17.66
N LEU A 118 -3.73 -3.26 17.55
CA LEU A 118 -4.66 -2.48 16.72
C LEU A 118 -5.02 -1.10 17.31
N HIS A 119 -4.52 -0.75 18.50
CA HIS A 119 -4.68 0.59 19.06
C HIS A 119 -3.54 1.54 18.65
N GLY A 120 -2.59 1.04 17.85
CA GLY A 120 -1.51 1.86 17.35
C GLY A 120 -0.36 2.04 18.34
N GLU A 121 0.63 2.78 17.88
CA GLU A 121 1.80 3.17 18.67
C GLU A 121 1.99 4.71 18.61
N THR A 122 3.18 5.26 18.46
CA THR A 122 3.42 6.72 18.48
C THR A 122 3.62 7.34 17.10
N GLU A 123 3.97 6.53 16.08
CA GLU A 123 4.33 7.06 14.77
C GLU A 123 3.15 7.10 13.80
N PRO A 124 2.79 8.26 13.24
CA PRO A 124 1.66 8.37 12.31
C PRO A 124 1.75 7.45 11.10
N CYS A 125 2.97 7.15 10.61
CA CYS A 125 3.15 6.24 9.47
C CYS A 125 2.82 4.79 9.83
N ILE A 126 3.07 4.35 11.07
CA ILE A 126 2.70 3.04 11.59
C ILE A 126 1.21 3.03 11.92
N ASN A 127 0.71 4.07 12.57
CA ASN A 127 -0.68 4.22 12.96
C ASN A 127 -1.63 4.23 11.75
N GLY A 128 -1.25 4.91 10.66
CA GLY A 128 -2.01 4.87 9.41
C GLY A 128 -2.16 3.45 8.83
N ARG A 129 -1.10 2.64 8.89
CA ARG A 129 -1.16 1.25 8.46
C ARG A 129 -1.97 0.37 9.38
N ILE A 130 -1.81 0.53 10.70
CA ILE A 130 -2.59 -0.20 11.70
C ILE A 130 -4.08 0.11 11.52
N LEU A 131 -4.44 1.37 11.33
CA LEU A 131 -5.82 1.77 11.03
C LEU A 131 -6.34 1.09 9.77
N GLY A 132 -5.53 1.07 8.69
CA GLY A 132 -5.88 0.41 7.44
C GLY A 132 -6.05 -1.09 7.57
N ILE A 133 -5.15 -1.76 8.29
CA ILE A 133 -5.23 -3.20 8.57
C ILE A 133 -6.47 -3.52 9.40
N GLY A 134 -6.66 -2.82 10.54
CA GLY A 134 -7.81 -3.02 11.41
C GLY A 134 -9.12 -2.85 10.63
N SER A 135 -9.25 -1.75 9.90
CA SER A 135 -10.43 -1.45 9.08
C SER A 135 -10.71 -2.51 8.02
N TYR A 136 -9.68 -2.94 7.28
CA TYR A 136 -9.80 -3.97 6.26
C TYR A 136 -10.27 -5.31 6.84
N PHE A 137 -9.72 -5.71 7.99
CA PHE A 137 -10.06 -6.98 8.65
C PHE A 137 -11.26 -6.88 9.61
N LYS A 138 -12.06 -5.80 9.52
CA LYS A 138 -13.31 -5.59 10.29
C LYS A 138 -13.10 -5.30 11.78
N GLU A 139 -11.97 -4.72 12.12
CA GLU A 139 -11.60 -4.22 13.46
C GLU A 139 -11.23 -2.72 13.38
N PRO A 140 -12.14 -1.82 12.92
CA PRO A 140 -11.83 -0.39 12.83
C PRO A 140 -11.66 0.23 14.21
N ASN A 141 -10.75 1.22 14.33
CA ASN A 141 -10.46 1.90 15.59
C ASN A 141 -10.71 3.42 15.45
N ASP A 142 -11.80 3.91 16.04
CA ASP A 142 -12.21 5.31 15.95
C ASP A 142 -11.25 6.24 16.73
N ALA A 143 -10.69 5.78 17.85
CA ALA A 143 -9.73 6.55 18.64
C ALA A 143 -8.43 6.78 17.84
N LEU A 144 -7.91 5.75 17.19
CA LEU A 144 -6.71 5.84 16.35
C LEU A 144 -6.95 6.75 15.13
N ALA A 145 -8.14 6.69 14.53
CA ALA A 145 -8.51 7.59 13.44
C ALA A 145 -8.52 9.06 13.90
N ASN A 146 -9.09 9.34 15.07
CA ASN A 146 -9.14 10.70 15.65
C ASN A 146 -7.74 11.21 16.03
N GLU A 147 -6.86 10.35 16.55
CA GLU A 147 -5.46 10.67 16.82
C GLU A 147 -4.76 11.15 15.53
N LEU A 148 -4.86 10.37 14.45
CA LEU A 148 -4.31 10.74 13.13
C LEU A 148 -4.90 12.04 12.57
N LEU A 149 -6.19 12.31 12.77
CA LEU A 149 -6.80 13.57 12.35
C LEU A 149 -6.22 14.76 13.11
N GLY A 150 -5.94 14.61 14.40
CA GLY A 150 -5.33 15.64 15.25
C GLY A 150 -3.88 15.96 14.88
N GLU A 151 -3.17 15.00 14.29
CA GLU A 151 -1.75 15.14 13.88
C GLU A 151 -1.58 15.70 12.45
N GLN A 152 -2.67 15.95 11.71
CA GLN A 152 -2.57 16.47 10.35
C GLN A 152 -2.02 17.88 10.33
N LEU A 153 -0.95 18.09 9.56
CA LEU A 153 -0.30 19.40 9.39
C LEU A 153 -1.17 20.38 8.59
N GLU A 154 -0.86 21.68 8.70
CA GLU A 154 -1.59 22.74 8.00
C GLU A 154 -1.63 22.56 6.48
N ASP A 155 -0.56 22.04 5.88
CA ASP A 155 -0.48 21.78 4.43
C ASP A 155 -1.17 20.47 4.01
N GLY A 156 -1.80 19.75 4.93
CA GLY A 156 -2.55 18.55 4.70
C GLY A 156 -1.76 17.24 4.79
N GLY A 157 -0.43 17.30 4.92
CA GLY A 157 0.40 16.10 5.10
C GLY A 157 0.50 15.65 6.57
N TRP A 158 1.28 14.60 6.79
CA TRP A 158 1.72 14.13 8.10
C TRP A 158 3.24 14.04 8.15
N ASN A 159 3.80 14.09 9.35
CA ASN A 159 5.22 13.94 9.59
C ASN A 159 5.52 12.65 10.38
N CYS A 160 6.77 12.19 10.31
CA CYS A 160 7.29 11.12 11.14
C CYS A 160 8.18 11.73 12.23
N GLU A 161 7.89 11.46 13.49
CA GLU A 161 8.60 12.01 14.63
C GLU A 161 9.80 11.16 15.07
N ALA A 162 9.85 9.88 14.69
CA ALA A 162 10.99 8.99 15.02
C ALA A 162 12.33 9.47 14.42
N TRP A 163 12.29 10.34 13.41
CA TRP A 163 13.47 10.76 12.70
C TRP A 163 14.56 11.43 13.56
N PRO A 164 14.25 12.26 14.58
CA PRO A 164 15.28 12.81 15.49
C PRO A 164 16.07 11.73 16.22
N PHE A 165 15.45 10.62 16.55
CA PHE A 165 16.11 9.51 17.25
C PHE A 165 16.97 8.65 16.32
N VAL A 166 16.62 8.58 15.04
CA VAL A 166 17.35 7.80 14.03
C VAL A 166 18.49 8.57 13.39
N SER A 167 18.40 9.90 13.27
CA SER A 167 19.43 10.73 12.66
C SER A 167 19.43 12.16 13.21
N PRO A 168 20.03 12.39 14.39
CA PRO A 168 20.05 13.71 15.05
C PRO A 168 20.68 14.84 14.20
N LYS A 169 21.51 14.49 13.22
CA LYS A 169 22.22 15.45 12.35
C LYS A 169 21.41 15.89 11.12
N ARG A 170 20.24 15.32 10.86
CA ARG A 170 19.40 15.75 9.75
C ARG A 170 18.30 16.68 10.26
N PRO A 171 18.04 17.83 9.60
CA PRO A 171 16.93 18.68 9.96
C PRO A 171 15.64 17.85 9.88
N GLN A 172 14.76 18.01 10.86
CA GLN A 172 13.43 17.39 10.85
C GLN A 172 12.79 17.65 9.48
N SER A 173 12.49 16.57 8.75
CA SER A 173 11.65 16.67 7.57
C SER A 173 10.25 17.04 8.07
N ARG A 174 9.93 18.33 8.05
CA ARG A 174 8.63 18.84 8.53
C ARG A 174 7.43 18.33 7.73
N ARG A 175 7.64 17.44 6.73
CA ARG A 175 6.60 16.98 5.81
C ARG A 175 7.06 15.68 5.13
N SER A 176 6.39 14.59 5.37
CA SER A 176 6.77 13.28 4.87
C SER A 176 5.76 12.70 3.89
N PHE A 177 6.17 12.51 2.63
CA PHE A 177 5.39 11.74 1.65
C PHE A 177 5.18 10.29 2.10
N HIS A 178 6.19 9.71 2.75
CA HIS A 178 6.12 8.35 3.27
C HIS A 178 5.02 8.20 4.33
N THR A 179 4.99 9.13 5.30
CA THR A 179 3.97 9.14 6.34
C THR A 179 2.60 9.45 5.77
N THR A 180 2.52 10.48 4.92
CA THR A 180 1.27 10.92 4.31
C THR A 180 0.59 9.81 3.52
N ILE A 181 1.31 9.05 2.69
CA ILE A 181 0.69 7.95 1.92
C ILE A 181 0.21 6.82 2.84
N CYS A 182 0.94 6.52 3.92
CA CYS A 182 0.53 5.48 4.87
C CYS A 182 -0.77 5.85 5.60
N VAL A 183 -0.91 7.12 6.00
CA VAL A 183 -2.14 7.61 6.64
C VAL A 183 -3.29 7.69 5.63
N LEU A 184 -3.04 8.16 4.41
CA LEU A 184 -4.05 8.19 3.33
C LEU A 184 -4.65 6.81 3.05
N GLU A 185 -3.81 5.79 2.90
CA GLU A 185 -4.26 4.41 2.70
C GLU A 185 -5.08 3.91 3.90
N GLY A 186 -4.66 4.26 5.12
CA GLY A 186 -5.36 3.90 6.35
C GLY A 186 -6.75 4.53 6.43
N LEU A 187 -6.85 5.84 6.22
CA LEU A 187 -8.11 6.58 6.25
C LEU A 187 -9.07 6.13 5.13
N LEU A 188 -8.55 5.76 3.95
CA LEU A 188 -9.38 5.21 2.87
C LEU A 188 -10.01 3.88 3.26
N GLU A 189 -9.25 2.96 3.86
CA GLU A 189 -9.79 1.68 4.33
C GLU A 189 -10.76 1.87 5.51
N TYR A 190 -10.52 2.85 6.36
CA TYR A 190 -11.42 3.22 7.46
C TYR A 190 -12.78 3.73 6.93
N GLU A 191 -12.80 4.59 5.90
CA GLU A 191 -14.04 4.99 5.23
C GLU A 191 -14.76 3.78 4.58
N ARG A 192 -14.02 2.86 3.95
CA ARG A 192 -14.56 1.63 3.35
C ARG A 192 -15.15 0.66 4.36
N ALA A 193 -14.66 0.69 5.58
CA ALA A 193 -15.23 -0.08 6.69
C ALA A 193 -16.54 0.51 7.24
N GLY A 194 -17.10 1.52 6.57
CA GLY A 194 -18.36 2.17 6.97
C GLY A 194 -18.19 3.29 8.00
N ARG A 195 -16.95 3.72 8.30
CA ARG A 195 -16.63 4.80 9.26
C ARG A 195 -16.39 6.15 8.59
N LYS A 196 -17.12 6.43 7.51
CA LYS A 196 -17.01 7.69 6.78
C LYS A 196 -17.60 8.84 7.60
N SER A 197 -16.80 9.92 7.76
CA SER A 197 -17.24 11.17 8.37
C SER A 197 -16.77 12.37 7.56
N ALA A 198 -17.36 13.55 7.78
CA ALA A 198 -16.94 14.79 7.13
C ALA A 198 -15.47 15.14 7.48
N ALA A 199 -15.05 14.88 8.73
CA ALA A 199 -13.69 15.14 9.19
C ALA A 199 -12.68 14.24 8.47
N VAL A 200 -12.91 12.93 8.40
CA VAL A 200 -12.05 11.96 7.69
C VAL A 200 -11.96 12.29 6.21
N THR A 201 -13.09 12.54 5.55
CA THR A 201 -13.13 12.90 4.13
C THR A 201 -12.39 14.22 3.87
N LYS A 202 -12.54 15.23 4.74
CA LYS A 202 -11.81 16.50 4.64
C LYS A 202 -10.30 16.32 4.79
N ALA A 203 -9.88 15.55 5.79
CA ALA A 203 -8.45 15.26 6.02
C ALA A 203 -7.84 14.52 4.84
N ARG A 204 -8.51 13.50 4.30
CA ARG A 204 -8.06 12.77 3.10
C ARG A 204 -7.91 13.70 1.90
N LYS A 205 -8.93 14.53 1.60
CA LYS A 205 -8.88 15.50 0.49
C LYS A 205 -7.72 16.50 0.62
N ARG A 206 -7.43 16.98 1.83
CA ARG A 206 -6.27 17.86 2.08
C ARG A 206 -4.95 17.15 1.77
N ALA A 207 -4.81 15.89 2.18
CA ALA A 207 -3.60 15.12 1.93
C ALA A 207 -3.44 14.67 0.46
N GLU A 208 -4.54 14.42 -0.23
CA GLU A 208 -4.55 14.20 -1.68
C GLU A 208 -4.07 15.45 -2.42
N ASN A 209 -4.55 16.64 -2.03
CA ASN A 209 -4.05 17.91 -2.56
C ASN A 209 -2.57 18.14 -2.23
N TYR A 210 -2.11 17.79 -1.02
CA TYR A 210 -0.71 17.83 -0.66
C TYR A 210 0.19 17.10 -1.67
N LEU A 211 -0.22 15.89 -2.10
CA LEU A 211 0.50 15.12 -3.12
C LEU A 211 0.38 15.75 -4.51
N LEU A 212 -0.81 16.17 -4.89
CA LEU A 212 -1.12 16.71 -6.22
C LEU A 212 -0.43 18.07 -6.49
N GLU A 213 -0.44 18.99 -5.53
CA GLU A 213 0.24 20.29 -5.63
C GLU A 213 1.75 20.12 -5.84
N ARG A 214 2.32 19.05 -5.27
CA ARG A 214 3.73 18.66 -5.44
C ARG A 214 3.95 17.79 -6.67
N ARG A 215 2.96 17.71 -7.57
CA ARG A 215 3.00 16.88 -8.78
C ARG A 215 3.50 15.46 -8.49
N MET A 216 3.14 14.93 -7.34
CA MET A 216 3.50 13.61 -6.80
C MET A 216 4.96 13.46 -6.33
N PHE A 217 5.91 14.33 -6.67
CA PHE A 217 7.33 14.14 -6.31
C PHE A 217 8.20 15.42 -6.36
N HIS A 218 7.61 16.59 -6.55
CA HIS A 218 8.33 17.86 -6.62
C HIS A 218 8.24 18.67 -5.32
N SER A 219 9.30 19.40 -5.02
CA SER A 219 9.33 20.38 -3.95
C SER A 219 8.60 21.67 -4.37
N LEU A 220 7.63 22.14 -3.60
CA LEU A 220 6.98 23.44 -3.86
C LEU A 220 7.95 24.59 -3.78
N ARG A 221 8.99 24.51 -2.93
CA ARG A 221 9.96 25.58 -2.76
C ARG A 221 10.94 25.72 -3.92
N THR A 222 11.38 24.60 -4.51
CA THR A 222 12.46 24.59 -5.52
C THR A 222 12.01 24.13 -6.90
N GLY A 223 10.82 23.55 -7.03
CA GLY A 223 10.34 22.90 -8.24
C GLY A 223 11.10 21.62 -8.62
N LYS A 224 12.15 21.24 -7.87
CA LYS A 224 12.99 20.08 -8.16
C LYS A 224 12.39 18.79 -7.60
N VAL A 225 12.82 17.65 -8.17
CA VAL A 225 12.54 16.31 -7.63
C VAL A 225 13.06 16.23 -6.20
N ILE A 226 12.19 15.83 -5.26
CA ILE A 226 12.52 15.70 -3.83
C ILE A 226 13.50 14.56 -3.60
N ASP A 227 13.16 13.36 -4.12
CA ASP A 227 14.00 12.17 -4.00
C ASP A 227 13.90 11.33 -5.28
N LYS A 228 15.04 11.11 -5.94
CA LYS A 228 15.12 10.30 -7.17
C LYS A 228 14.75 8.83 -6.95
N ARG A 229 14.81 8.32 -5.72
CA ARG A 229 14.39 6.95 -5.38
C ARG A 229 12.90 6.75 -5.58
N TRP A 230 12.08 7.80 -5.40
CA TRP A 230 10.63 7.74 -5.62
C TRP A 230 10.23 7.49 -7.07
N LEU A 231 11.16 7.64 -8.01
CA LEU A 231 10.96 7.36 -9.43
C LEU A 231 11.27 5.90 -9.78
N ARG A 232 11.57 5.06 -8.77
CA ARG A 232 11.91 3.63 -8.88
C ARG A 232 10.86 2.83 -8.13
N PHE A 233 10.30 1.82 -8.79
CA PHE A 233 9.16 1.09 -8.26
C PHE A 233 9.57 -0.16 -7.51
N SER A 234 8.95 -0.38 -6.36
CA SER A 234 9.18 -1.52 -5.49
C SER A 234 7.88 -2.28 -5.20
N PHE A 235 8.04 -3.55 -4.84
CA PHE A 235 7.00 -4.34 -4.20
C PHE A 235 7.67 -5.42 -3.33
N PRO A 236 7.21 -5.61 -2.06
CA PRO A 236 6.31 -4.71 -1.31
C PRO A 236 6.89 -3.30 -1.13
N THR A 237 6.02 -2.30 -0.98
CA THR A 237 6.46 -0.91 -0.78
C THR A 237 6.77 -0.59 0.68
N PHE A 238 6.35 -1.46 1.60
CA PHE A 238 6.43 -1.23 3.04
C PHE A 238 5.94 0.17 3.45
N TRP A 239 6.76 0.98 4.09
CA TRP A 239 6.44 2.37 4.44
C TRP A 239 6.89 3.38 3.36
N HIS A 240 7.63 2.94 2.36
CA HIS A 240 8.23 3.81 1.37
C HIS A 240 7.22 4.31 0.35
N TYR A 241 7.34 5.59 0.03
CA TYR A 241 6.63 6.21 -1.07
C TYR A 241 7.40 6.01 -2.37
N ASP A 242 6.69 5.70 -3.44
CA ASP A 242 7.10 5.91 -4.83
C ASP A 242 5.92 6.47 -5.64
N VAL A 243 6.21 7.02 -6.83
CA VAL A 243 5.17 7.67 -7.65
C VAL A 243 4.11 6.68 -8.12
N LEU A 244 4.46 5.40 -8.35
CA LEU A 244 3.48 4.38 -8.74
C LEU A 244 2.52 4.08 -7.58
N ARG A 245 3.01 4.03 -6.33
CA ARG A 245 2.18 3.87 -5.13
C ARG A 245 1.21 5.04 -4.97
N GLY A 246 1.71 6.28 -5.12
CA GLY A 246 0.87 7.47 -5.02
C GLY A 246 -0.23 7.52 -6.08
N LEU A 247 0.09 7.21 -7.34
CA LEU A 247 -0.88 7.16 -8.43
C LEU A 247 -1.90 6.03 -8.23
N ASP A 248 -1.46 4.86 -7.80
CA ASP A 248 -2.33 3.72 -7.54
C ASP A 248 -3.28 3.99 -6.35
N TYR A 249 -2.82 4.75 -5.34
CA TYR A 249 -3.71 5.26 -4.29
C TYR A 249 -4.80 6.17 -4.87
N LEU A 250 -4.44 7.18 -5.69
CA LEU A 250 -5.41 8.11 -6.27
C LEU A 250 -6.47 7.36 -7.10
N ARG A 251 -6.03 6.41 -7.93
CA ARG A 251 -6.92 5.51 -8.66
C ARG A 251 -7.85 4.73 -7.72
N ASN A 252 -7.27 4.13 -6.69
CA ASN A 252 -8.00 3.30 -5.73
C ASN A 252 -9.01 4.11 -4.89
N ALA A 253 -8.71 5.39 -4.63
CA ALA A 253 -9.59 6.34 -3.97
C ALA A 253 -10.70 6.92 -4.89
N GLY A 254 -10.72 6.55 -6.16
CA GLY A 254 -11.70 7.03 -7.14
C GLY A 254 -11.52 8.49 -7.56
N ILE A 255 -10.32 9.03 -7.41
CA ILE A 255 -10.01 10.41 -7.80
C ILE A 255 -9.84 10.49 -9.32
N LYS A 256 -10.48 11.46 -9.94
CA LYS A 256 -10.30 11.71 -11.37
C LYS A 256 -8.90 12.30 -11.62
N PRO A 257 -8.15 11.77 -12.60
CA PRO A 257 -6.84 12.30 -12.93
C PRO A 257 -6.94 13.71 -13.54
N ASP A 258 -5.96 14.55 -13.22
CA ASP A 258 -5.81 15.88 -13.80
C ASP A 258 -4.38 16.15 -14.28
N SER A 259 -4.10 17.38 -14.72
CA SER A 259 -2.79 17.75 -15.27
C SER A 259 -1.64 17.60 -14.27
N ARG A 260 -1.90 17.63 -12.97
CA ARG A 260 -0.89 17.55 -11.89
C ARG A 260 -0.22 16.18 -11.81
N VAL A 261 -0.86 15.11 -12.26
CA VAL A 261 -0.27 13.75 -12.29
C VAL A 261 0.47 13.43 -13.59
N ARG A 262 0.43 14.32 -14.61
CA ARG A 262 0.98 14.05 -15.94
C ARG A 262 2.46 13.66 -15.95
N GLU A 263 3.28 14.32 -15.15
CA GLU A 263 4.72 14.03 -15.07
C GLU A 263 4.97 12.67 -14.41
N ALA A 264 4.22 12.34 -13.35
CA ALA A 264 4.29 11.04 -12.71
C ALA A 264 3.87 9.89 -13.64
N ILE A 265 2.84 10.10 -14.46
CA ILE A 265 2.43 9.16 -15.52
C ILE A 265 3.56 8.94 -16.54
N LYS A 266 4.24 10.01 -16.98
CA LYS A 266 5.41 9.88 -17.87
C LYS A 266 6.51 9.02 -17.26
N ILE A 267 6.74 9.12 -15.93
CA ILE A 267 7.70 8.25 -15.23
C ILE A 267 7.24 6.78 -15.30
N VAL A 268 5.95 6.51 -15.06
CA VAL A 268 5.42 5.14 -15.16
C VAL A 268 5.64 4.59 -16.57
N MET A 269 5.32 5.36 -17.62
CA MET A 269 5.52 4.95 -19.01
C MET A 269 7.00 4.66 -19.31
N ALA A 270 7.91 5.55 -18.90
CA ALA A 270 9.33 5.44 -19.18
C ALA A 270 10.01 4.24 -18.48
N ARG A 271 9.40 3.66 -17.43
CA ARG A 271 9.91 2.48 -16.73
C ARG A 271 9.51 1.15 -17.37
N ARG A 272 8.65 1.17 -18.40
CA ARG A 272 8.28 -0.04 -19.13
C ARG A 272 9.46 -0.56 -19.95
N HIS A 273 9.77 -1.83 -19.80
CA HIS A 273 10.78 -2.52 -20.63
C HIS A 273 10.22 -2.78 -22.05
N GLN A 274 11.11 -3.06 -22.99
CA GLN A 274 10.75 -3.38 -24.38
C GLN A 274 9.78 -4.56 -24.51
N ASN A 275 9.89 -5.54 -23.57
CA ASN A 275 8.97 -6.67 -23.49
C ASN A 275 7.56 -6.31 -22.97
N GLY A 276 7.29 -5.04 -22.71
CA GLY A 276 5.98 -4.54 -22.27
C GLY A 276 5.69 -4.70 -20.77
N ARG A 277 6.66 -5.13 -19.96
CA ARG A 277 6.52 -5.37 -18.52
C ARG A 277 7.29 -4.31 -17.74
N TRP A 278 6.88 -4.08 -16.48
CA TRP A 278 7.61 -3.20 -15.57
C TRP A 278 8.51 -4.00 -14.66
N PRO A 279 9.78 -3.59 -14.50
CA PRO A 279 10.71 -4.29 -13.62
C PRO A 279 10.48 -3.97 -12.16
N LEU A 280 11.03 -4.81 -11.29
CA LEU A 280 11.34 -4.44 -9.92
C LEU A 280 12.57 -3.53 -9.95
N ASN A 281 12.41 -2.24 -9.66
CA ASN A 281 13.53 -1.30 -9.73
C ASN A 281 14.30 -1.17 -8.41
N LEU A 282 13.68 -1.54 -7.30
CA LEU A 282 14.22 -1.36 -5.96
C LEU A 282 13.63 -2.40 -5.01
N LEU A 283 14.48 -2.95 -4.14
CA LEU A 283 14.08 -3.65 -2.93
C LEU A 283 14.41 -2.78 -1.72
N HIS A 284 13.49 -2.73 -0.77
CA HIS A 284 13.70 -2.08 0.51
C HIS A 284 14.37 -3.04 1.50
N PRO A 285 15.09 -2.52 2.52
CA PRO A 285 15.76 -3.38 3.51
C PRO A 285 14.79 -4.09 4.47
N GLU A 286 13.56 -3.61 4.54
CA GLU A 286 12.50 -4.28 5.29
C GLU A 286 12.14 -5.61 4.63
N HIS A 287 11.67 -6.55 5.41
CA HIS A 287 11.31 -7.87 4.92
C HIS A 287 10.06 -8.43 5.58
N ILE A 288 9.48 -9.41 4.92
CA ILE A 288 8.47 -10.33 5.42
C ILE A 288 9.01 -11.75 5.26
N PRO A 289 8.47 -12.75 5.95
CA PRO A 289 9.00 -14.11 5.90
C PRO A 289 8.62 -14.86 4.60
N LEU A 290 8.65 -14.17 3.47
CA LEU A 290 8.34 -14.72 2.15
C LEU A 290 8.92 -13.85 1.05
N GLU A 291 9.60 -14.46 0.09
CA GLU A 291 10.03 -13.81 -1.14
C GLU A 291 8.94 -13.93 -2.22
N MET A 292 8.55 -12.80 -2.81
CA MET A 292 7.46 -12.74 -3.80
C MET A 292 7.94 -12.24 -5.18
N GLU A 293 9.18 -11.76 -5.27
CA GLU A 293 9.75 -11.16 -6.47
C GLU A 293 11.12 -11.77 -6.80
N SER A 294 11.43 -11.84 -8.09
CA SER A 294 12.65 -12.50 -8.58
C SER A 294 13.94 -11.65 -8.50
N GLY A 295 13.92 -10.52 -7.78
CA GLY A 295 15.05 -9.63 -7.62
C GLY A 295 15.03 -8.39 -8.52
N VAL A 296 15.91 -7.44 -8.19
CA VAL A 296 16.00 -6.13 -8.87
C VAL A 296 16.40 -6.33 -10.34
N GLY A 297 15.72 -5.62 -11.24
CA GLY A 297 15.89 -5.71 -12.69
C GLY A 297 14.96 -6.73 -13.37
N SER A 298 14.45 -7.72 -12.63
CA SER A 298 13.51 -8.70 -13.18
C SER A 298 12.13 -8.10 -13.43
N ALA A 299 11.38 -8.67 -14.37
CA ALA A 299 9.99 -8.27 -14.61
C ALA A 299 9.15 -8.60 -13.38
N SER A 300 8.56 -7.57 -12.78
CA SER A 300 7.69 -7.69 -11.61
C SER A 300 6.23 -7.80 -12.04
N ARG A 301 5.53 -8.85 -11.60
CA ARG A 301 4.09 -8.98 -11.83
C ARG A 301 3.31 -7.90 -11.09
N TRP A 302 3.72 -7.55 -9.89
CA TRP A 302 3.09 -6.51 -9.09
C TRP A 302 3.24 -5.12 -9.73
N ASN A 303 4.45 -4.72 -10.09
CA ASN A 303 4.67 -3.43 -10.72
C ASN A 303 3.99 -3.36 -12.10
N THR A 304 3.97 -4.47 -12.86
CA THR A 304 3.26 -4.53 -14.14
C THR A 304 1.75 -4.36 -13.96
N LEU A 305 1.12 -5.09 -13.04
CA LEU A 305 -0.30 -4.95 -12.73
C LEU A 305 -0.64 -3.53 -12.28
N ARG A 306 0.12 -2.98 -11.32
CA ARG A 306 -0.10 -1.63 -10.77
C ARG A 306 0.06 -0.56 -11.86
N ALA A 307 1.08 -0.67 -12.70
CA ALA A 307 1.31 0.27 -13.79
C ALA A 307 0.18 0.22 -14.84
N LEU A 308 -0.24 -0.96 -15.26
CA LEU A 308 -1.33 -1.11 -16.23
C LEU A 308 -2.63 -0.50 -15.72
N ARG A 309 -3.04 -0.78 -14.49
CA ARG A 309 -4.27 -0.23 -13.92
C ARG A 309 -4.20 1.29 -13.70
N VAL A 310 -3.01 1.83 -13.37
CA VAL A 310 -2.79 3.28 -13.28
C VAL A 310 -2.89 3.95 -14.64
N LEU A 311 -2.29 3.39 -15.69
CA LEU A 311 -2.37 3.92 -17.03
C LEU A 311 -3.80 3.87 -17.57
N ARG A 312 -4.54 2.77 -17.34
CA ARG A 312 -5.96 2.64 -17.69
C ARG A 312 -6.80 3.72 -16.98
N TRP A 313 -6.59 3.94 -15.69
CA TRP A 313 -7.26 4.99 -14.93
C TRP A 313 -6.98 6.38 -15.49
N TYR A 314 -5.73 6.67 -15.85
CA TYR A 314 -5.34 7.98 -16.36
C TYR A 314 -5.91 8.25 -17.76
N ASP A 315 -5.97 7.27 -18.60
CA ASP A 315 -6.52 7.39 -19.98
C ASP A 315 -8.05 7.42 -19.99
N ASN A 316 -8.69 7.07 -18.87
CA ASN A 316 -10.14 6.85 -18.80
C ASN A 316 -10.64 5.89 -19.89
N SER A 317 -9.78 4.97 -20.31
CA SER A 317 -10.00 4.03 -21.41
C SER A 317 -10.58 2.70 -20.92
N THR A 318 -11.32 2.07 -21.81
CA THR A 318 -11.95 0.77 -21.60
C THR A 318 -11.19 -0.37 -22.30
N TRP A 319 -9.83 -0.20 -22.48
CA TRP A 319 -9.03 -1.29 -23.07
C TRP A 319 -8.79 -2.42 -22.10
#